data_d1c96bd57a57a25ce9028fd71d49182f
#
_entry.id   d1c96bd57a57a25ce9028fd71d49182f
#
_cell.length_a   1.000
_cell.length_b   1.000
_cell.length_c   1.000
_cell.angle_alpha   90.00
_cell.angle_beta   90.00
_cell.angle_gamma   90.00
#
_symmetry.space_group_name_H-M   'P 1'
#
loop_
_entity.id
_entity.type
_entity.pdbx_description
1 polymer ?
#
loop_
_entity_poly.entity_id
_entity_poly.type
_entity_poly.pdbx_seq_one_letter_code
_entity_poly.pdbx_strand_id
1 'polypeptide(L)'
;DQLDGLRRTEWTTSPEYAAGTGYRVFTPFWRTLRRQDMPPEPVAQPQILAPDQWPASVSLASLGLLHSHNWADGLAAAWTPGEIGAQDRLRNFAEEVSSYEDQRNLPAKTGTSSLSPHLHFGEVSPRQAWWVALEAAGDRAEPWLRQLAWREFAHHLLWHEPATIERPLRPAFEHFPWSPDPALQRAWQRGQTGYPLVDAGMRQLWHTGWMHNRVRMVVASFLV
;
A
#
# COMPACT_ATOMS: atom_id res chain seq x y z
N ASP A 1 -7.83 -14.64 -15.92
CA ASP A 1 -8.38 -13.30 -16.07
C ASP A 1 -7.82 -12.37 -15.00
N GLN A 2 -7.27 -11.21 -15.40
CA GLN A 2 -6.69 -10.24 -14.45
C GLN A 2 -7.74 -9.75 -13.43
N LEU A 3 -9.01 -9.78 -13.77
CA LEU A 3 -10.10 -9.36 -12.89
C LEU A 3 -10.49 -10.42 -11.86
N ASP A 4 -10.24 -11.71 -12.10
CA ASP A 4 -10.52 -12.75 -11.10
C ASP A 4 -9.60 -12.66 -9.88
N GLY A 5 -8.40 -12.10 -10.03
CA GLY A 5 -7.52 -11.80 -8.91
C GLY A 5 -8.05 -10.71 -7.98
N LEU A 6 -8.84 -9.77 -8.50
CA LEU A 6 -9.45 -8.68 -7.72
C LEU A 6 -10.66 -9.14 -6.89
N ARG A 7 -11.26 -10.29 -7.22
CA ARG A 7 -12.35 -10.88 -6.41
C ARG A 7 -11.89 -11.47 -5.09
N ARG A 8 -10.60 -11.73 -4.94
CA ARG A 8 -10.04 -12.24 -3.69
C ARG A 8 -9.74 -11.11 -2.74
N THR A 9 -10.78 -10.41 -2.31
CA THR A 9 -10.66 -9.47 -1.22
C THR A 9 -10.43 -10.24 0.09
N GLU A 10 -9.81 -9.61 1.07
CA GLU A 10 -9.55 -10.22 2.38
C GLU A 10 -10.86 -10.50 3.13
N TRP A 11 -11.93 -9.82 2.78
CA TRP A 11 -13.30 -10.13 3.19
C TRP A 11 -13.95 -11.02 2.14
N THR A 12 -14.64 -12.06 2.56
CA THR A 12 -15.28 -13.09 1.70
C THR A 12 -16.26 -12.49 0.68
N THR A 13 -16.79 -11.31 0.98
CA THR A 13 -17.63 -10.53 0.06
C THR A 13 -17.30 -9.06 0.22
N SER A 14 -16.95 -8.39 -0.88
CA SER A 14 -16.85 -6.92 -0.88
C SER A 14 -18.24 -6.33 -0.60
N PRO A 15 -18.35 -5.32 0.30
CA PRO A 15 -19.65 -4.70 0.56
C PRO A 15 -20.22 -4.05 -0.70
N GLU A 16 -21.48 -4.32 -0.98
CA GLU A 16 -22.22 -3.71 -2.08
C GLU A 16 -23.45 -2.98 -1.54
N TYR A 17 -23.95 -2.02 -2.30
CA TYR A 17 -25.28 -1.47 -2.03
C TYR A 17 -26.33 -2.58 -2.24
N ALA A 18 -27.47 -2.47 -1.59
CA ALA A 18 -28.61 -3.37 -1.76
C ALA A 18 -29.06 -3.55 -3.23
N ALA A 19 -28.71 -2.61 -4.10
CA ALA A 19 -28.96 -2.64 -5.54
C ALA A 19 -27.86 -3.36 -6.36
N GLY A 20 -26.85 -3.98 -5.71
CA GLY A 20 -25.74 -4.65 -6.40
C GLY A 20 -24.73 -3.70 -7.06
N THR A 21 -24.76 -2.41 -6.74
CA THR A 21 -23.81 -1.40 -7.25
C THR A 21 -22.68 -1.17 -6.27
N GLY A 22 -21.48 -0.89 -6.79
CA GLY A 22 -20.31 -0.61 -5.95
C GLY A 22 -20.39 0.74 -5.22
N TYR A 23 -19.67 0.84 -4.12
CA TYR A 23 -19.49 2.09 -3.40
C TYR A 23 -18.51 2.99 -4.14
N ARG A 24 -18.86 4.27 -4.30
CA ARG A 24 -17.97 5.32 -4.85
C ARG A 24 -17.40 6.28 -3.80
N VAL A 25 -17.76 6.08 -2.52
CA VAL A 25 -17.34 6.91 -1.39
C VAL A 25 -16.95 5.99 -0.23
N PHE A 26 -15.80 6.27 0.39
CA PHE A 26 -15.24 5.41 1.44
C PHE A 26 -16.10 5.33 2.71
N THR A 27 -16.66 6.43 3.17
CA THR A 27 -17.39 6.45 4.47
C THR A 27 -18.57 5.46 4.52
N PRO A 28 -19.48 5.41 3.53
CA PRO A 28 -20.52 4.39 3.53
C PRO A 28 -19.98 2.97 3.34
N PHE A 29 -18.93 2.77 2.52
CA PHE A 29 -18.22 1.49 2.39
C PHE A 29 -17.72 1.00 3.75
N TRP A 30 -16.97 1.83 4.48
CA TRP A 30 -16.43 1.51 5.80
C TRP A 30 -17.53 1.19 6.82
N ARG A 31 -18.63 1.94 6.84
CA ARG A 31 -19.76 1.65 7.72
C ARG A 31 -20.40 0.30 7.45
N THR A 32 -20.50 -0.09 6.19
CA THR A 32 -21.03 -1.39 5.81
C THR A 32 -20.04 -2.50 6.14
N LEU A 33 -18.78 -2.32 5.84
CA LEU A 33 -17.72 -3.27 6.18
C LEU A 33 -17.68 -3.59 7.68
N ARG A 34 -17.81 -2.59 8.53
CA ARG A 34 -17.85 -2.76 10.01
C ARG A 34 -19.06 -3.52 10.54
N ARG A 35 -20.11 -3.68 9.75
CA ARG A 35 -21.30 -4.49 10.11
C ARG A 35 -21.19 -5.94 9.69
N GLN A 36 -20.23 -6.25 8.85
CA GLN A 36 -19.90 -7.62 8.48
C GLN A 36 -19.10 -8.29 9.60
N ASP A 37 -19.01 -9.60 9.53
CA ASP A 37 -18.14 -10.35 10.42
C ASP A 37 -16.69 -9.92 10.22
N MET A 38 -15.90 -10.05 11.28
CA MET A 38 -14.47 -9.78 11.20
C MET A 38 -13.80 -10.71 10.18
N PRO A 39 -12.72 -10.26 9.53
CA PRO A 39 -11.99 -11.13 8.63
C PRO A 39 -11.58 -12.40 9.39
N PRO A 40 -11.66 -13.58 8.77
CA PRO A 40 -11.28 -14.81 9.43
C PRO A 40 -9.83 -14.75 9.89
N GLU A 41 -9.51 -15.45 10.97
CA GLU A 41 -8.15 -15.53 11.47
C GLU A 41 -7.16 -16.02 10.40
N PRO A 42 -5.89 -15.58 10.47
CA PRO A 42 -4.86 -16.10 9.57
C PRO A 42 -4.73 -17.61 9.70
N VAL A 43 -4.58 -18.28 8.55
CA VAL A 43 -4.32 -19.71 8.53
C VAL A 43 -2.93 -20.00 9.05
N ALA A 44 -2.78 -21.04 9.88
CA ALA A 44 -1.47 -21.48 10.35
C ALA A 44 -0.56 -21.86 9.16
N GLN A 45 0.74 -21.63 9.33
CA GLN A 45 1.72 -21.99 8.31
C GLN A 45 1.63 -23.48 7.98
N PRO A 46 1.44 -23.87 6.71
CA PRO A 46 1.40 -25.28 6.35
C PRO A 46 2.78 -25.91 6.50
N GLN A 47 2.83 -27.17 6.91
CA GLN A 47 4.06 -27.94 6.88
C GLN A 47 4.37 -28.33 5.43
N ILE A 48 5.44 -27.75 4.87
CA ILE A 48 5.88 -28.05 3.52
C ILE A 48 6.86 -29.21 3.60
N LEU A 49 6.52 -30.30 2.91
CA LEU A 49 7.45 -31.42 2.73
C LEU A 49 8.39 -31.12 1.57
N ALA A 50 9.67 -30.97 1.88
CA ALA A 50 10.71 -30.79 0.89
C ALA A 50 11.24 -32.18 0.47
N PRO A 51 11.69 -32.37 -0.78
CA PRO A 51 12.34 -33.60 -1.20
C PRO A 51 13.69 -33.78 -0.52
N ASP A 52 14.04 -35.01 -0.17
CA ASP A 52 15.35 -35.34 0.45
C ASP A 52 16.53 -34.99 -0.45
N GLN A 53 16.31 -35.02 -1.76
CA GLN A 53 17.31 -34.65 -2.77
C GLN A 53 16.74 -33.59 -3.71
N TRP A 54 17.40 -32.44 -3.75
CA TRP A 54 17.05 -31.38 -4.69
C TRP A 54 17.61 -31.64 -6.08
N PRO A 55 16.86 -31.38 -7.15
CA PRO A 55 17.42 -31.46 -8.52
C PRO A 55 18.54 -30.44 -8.70
N ALA A 56 19.46 -30.76 -9.61
CA ALA A 56 20.49 -29.80 -10.01
C ALA A 56 19.84 -28.51 -10.52
N SER A 57 20.26 -27.41 -9.98
CA SER A 57 19.71 -26.08 -10.34
C SER A 57 20.83 -25.04 -10.45
N VAL A 58 20.57 -23.96 -11.16
CA VAL A 58 21.47 -22.81 -11.25
C VAL A 58 21.41 -21.96 -10.00
N SER A 59 22.48 -21.28 -9.65
CA SER A 59 22.48 -20.35 -8.52
C SER A 59 21.62 -19.11 -8.83
N LEU A 60 20.98 -18.53 -7.81
CA LEU A 60 20.18 -17.30 -7.97
C LEU A 60 21.02 -16.17 -8.58
N ALA A 61 22.29 -16.05 -8.19
CA ALA A 61 23.23 -15.04 -8.70
C ALA A 61 23.48 -15.18 -10.21
N SER A 62 23.51 -16.45 -10.74
CA SER A 62 23.73 -16.69 -12.17
C SER A 62 22.56 -16.26 -13.06
N LEU A 63 21.40 -15.98 -12.48
CA LEU A 63 20.23 -15.46 -13.22
C LEU A 63 20.36 -13.99 -13.61
N GLY A 64 21.33 -13.26 -13.07
CA GLY A 64 21.59 -11.86 -13.44
C GLY A 64 20.41 -10.92 -13.19
N LEU A 65 19.58 -11.16 -12.17
CA LEU A 65 18.34 -10.42 -11.90
C LEU A 65 18.58 -9.01 -11.34
N LEU A 66 19.76 -8.75 -10.81
CA LEU A 66 20.12 -7.45 -10.28
C LEU A 66 20.77 -6.60 -11.37
N HIS A 67 20.39 -5.33 -11.45
CA HIS A 67 21.01 -4.38 -12.36
C HIS A 67 22.46 -4.09 -11.97
N SER A 68 23.30 -3.85 -12.97
CA SER A 68 24.73 -3.47 -12.79
C SER A 68 24.93 -2.03 -12.30
N HIS A 69 23.86 -1.23 -12.21
CA HIS A 69 23.94 0.18 -11.80
C HIS A 69 23.41 0.35 -10.37
N ASN A 70 24.06 1.21 -9.59
CA ASN A 70 23.81 1.43 -8.15
C ASN A 70 22.58 2.29 -7.85
N TRP A 71 21.64 2.44 -8.77
CA TRP A 71 20.45 3.26 -8.53
C TRP A 71 19.53 2.70 -7.42
N ALA A 72 19.65 1.41 -7.13
CA ALA A 72 18.83 0.70 -6.14
C ALA A 72 19.44 0.65 -4.73
N ASP A 73 20.64 1.17 -4.51
CA ASP A 73 21.34 1.07 -3.22
C ASP A 73 20.53 1.68 -2.07
N GLY A 74 19.87 2.81 -2.32
CA GLY A 74 18.99 3.43 -1.33
C GLY A 74 17.76 2.59 -0.98
N LEU A 75 17.19 1.89 -1.96
CA LEU A 75 16.09 0.93 -1.75
C LEU A 75 16.58 -0.25 -0.89
N ALA A 76 17.74 -0.83 -1.24
CA ALA A 76 18.33 -1.95 -0.51
C ALA A 76 18.67 -1.58 0.95
N ALA A 77 19.09 -0.34 1.19
CA ALA A 77 19.36 0.14 2.55
C ALA A 77 18.07 0.42 3.36
N ALA A 78 16.97 0.78 2.69
CA ALA A 78 15.72 1.15 3.36
C ALA A 78 14.82 -0.05 3.67
N TRP A 79 14.96 -1.17 2.95
CA TRP A 79 14.04 -2.29 3.01
C TRP A 79 14.75 -3.63 3.20
N THR A 80 14.11 -4.50 3.98
CA THR A 80 14.45 -5.93 4.09
C THR A 80 13.33 -6.71 3.41
N PRO A 81 13.49 -7.12 2.13
CA PRO A 81 12.47 -7.89 1.42
C PRO A 81 12.23 -9.26 2.05
N GLY A 82 11.05 -9.81 1.81
CA GLY A 82 10.66 -11.14 2.25
C GLY A 82 9.86 -11.14 3.54
N GLU A 83 9.32 -12.31 3.87
CA GLU A 83 8.43 -12.50 5.03
C GLU A 83 9.09 -12.14 6.37
N ILE A 84 10.39 -12.38 6.52
CA ILE A 84 11.12 -12.04 7.75
C ILE A 84 11.09 -10.53 7.97
N GLY A 85 11.47 -9.75 6.96
CA GLY A 85 11.41 -8.28 7.04
C GLY A 85 10.00 -7.74 7.26
N ALA A 86 9.00 -8.37 6.64
CA ALA A 86 7.59 -8.04 6.84
C ALA A 86 7.13 -8.28 8.28
N GLN A 87 7.49 -9.44 8.85
CA GLN A 87 7.13 -9.80 10.23
C GLN A 87 7.84 -8.93 11.26
N ASP A 88 9.12 -8.60 11.05
CA ASP A 88 9.85 -7.70 11.94
C ASP A 88 9.20 -6.31 11.94
N ARG A 89 8.85 -5.80 10.76
CA ARG A 89 8.19 -4.50 10.62
C ARG A 89 6.79 -4.49 11.25
N LEU A 90 6.04 -5.58 11.09
CA LEU A 90 4.71 -5.73 11.68
C LEU A 90 4.79 -5.77 13.21
N ARG A 91 5.75 -6.52 13.79
CA ARG A 91 5.97 -6.57 15.24
C ARG A 91 6.34 -5.21 15.81
N ASN A 92 7.31 -4.53 15.19
CA ASN A 92 7.72 -3.19 15.64
C ASN A 92 6.54 -2.20 15.58
N PHE A 93 5.71 -2.27 14.54
CA PHE A 93 4.53 -1.42 14.45
C PHE A 93 3.45 -1.78 15.48
N ALA A 94 3.30 -3.04 15.86
CA ALA A 94 2.35 -3.46 16.90
C ALA A 94 2.60 -2.75 18.23
N GLU A 95 3.85 -2.46 18.57
CA GLU A 95 4.22 -1.71 19.80
C GLU A 95 3.75 -0.24 19.73
N GLU A 96 3.64 0.32 18.53
CA GLU A 96 3.35 1.74 18.29
C GLU A 96 1.92 2.01 17.78
N VAL A 97 1.16 0.98 17.42
CA VAL A 97 -0.16 1.13 16.76
C VAL A 97 -1.15 1.97 17.56
N SER A 98 -1.07 1.94 18.89
CA SER A 98 -1.93 2.73 19.77
C SER A 98 -1.69 4.25 19.68
N SER A 99 -0.51 4.68 19.20
CA SER A 99 -0.13 6.08 18.99
C SER A 99 -0.29 6.53 17.54
N TYR A 100 -0.74 5.62 16.67
CA TYR A 100 -0.83 5.87 15.23
C TYR A 100 -1.68 7.09 14.88
N GLU A 101 -2.81 7.30 15.54
CA GLU A 101 -3.72 8.43 15.24
C GLU A 101 -3.03 9.78 15.43
N ASP A 102 -2.23 9.92 16.47
CA ASP A 102 -1.52 11.16 16.80
C ASP A 102 -0.30 11.40 15.90
N GLN A 103 0.38 10.33 15.51
CA GLN A 103 1.67 10.42 14.81
C GLN A 103 1.55 10.34 13.28
N ARG A 104 0.51 9.67 12.76
CA ARG A 104 0.35 9.42 11.32
C ARG A 104 0.40 10.64 10.40
N ASN A 105 0.17 11.83 10.94
CA ASN A 105 0.12 13.06 10.17
C ASN A 105 1.43 13.88 10.23
N LEU A 106 2.43 13.39 10.95
CA LEU A 106 3.70 14.06 11.19
C LEU A 106 4.80 13.45 10.30
N PRO A 107 5.15 14.05 9.14
CA PRO A 107 6.13 13.48 8.21
C PRO A 107 7.53 13.27 8.80
N ALA A 108 7.88 14.03 9.83
CA ALA A 108 9.16 13.92 10.53
C ALA A 108 9.19 12.78 11.59
N LYS A 109 8.07 12.08 11.79
CA LYS A 109 7.96 10.95 12.73
C LYS A 109 7.82 9.64 11.99
N THR A 110 8.33 8.56 12.58
CA THR A 110 8.16 7.19 12.10
C THR A 110 6.81 6.59 12.52
N GLY A 111 5.77 7.41 12.60
CA GLY A 111 4.44 7.05 13.11
C GLY A 111 3.55 6.27 12.13
N THR A 112 4.12 5.54 11.17
CA THR A 112 3.37 4.72 10.20
C THR A 112 3.98 3.34 10.10
N SER A 113 3.15 2.33 9.74
CA SER A 113 3.61 0.95 9.67
C SER A 113 4.64 0.67 8.57
N SER A 114 4.66 1.48 7.52
CA SER A 114 5.48 1.25 6.31
C SER A 114 5.34 -0.17 5.74
N LEU A 115 4.19 -0.83 5.91
CA LEU A 115 3.93 -2.19 5.44
C LEU A 115 3.52 -2.27 3.97
N SER A 116 3.32 -1.13 3.30
CA SER A 116 2.77 -1.12 1.93
C SER A 116 3.57 -1.96 0.91
N PRO A 117 4.90 -1.98 0.88
CA PRO A 117 5.64 -2.87 -0.02
C PRO A 117 5.41 -4.35 0.31
N HIS A 118 5.47 -4.72 1.58
CA HIS A 118 5.24 -6.10 2.04
C HIS A 118 3.82 -6.59 1.73
N LEU A 119 2.81 -5.73 1.90
CA LEU A 119 1.42 -6.01 1.50
C LEU A 119 1.28 -6.12 -0.02
N HIS A 120 2.04 -5.35 -0.80
CA HIS A 120 2.01 -5.40 -2.26
C HIS A 120 2.56 -6.73 -2.79
N PHE A 121 3.68 -7.20 -2.24
CA PHE A 121 4.32 -8.45 -2.66
C PHE A 121 3.75 -9.69 -1.96
N GLY A 122 2.77 -9.54 -1.05
CA GLY A 122 2.17 -10.66 -0.32
C GLY A 122 3.08 -11.29 0.72
N GLU A 123 4.12 -10.59 1.15
CA GLU A 123 5.06 -11.01 2.22
C GLU A 123 4.40 -10.98 3.61
N VAL A 124 3.32 -10.24 3.74
CA VAL A 124 2.37 -10.23 4.85
C VAL A 124 0.96 -10.01 4.31
N SER A 125 -0.02 -10.74 4.80
CA SER A 125 -1.40 -10.52 4.38
C SER A 125 -2.04 -9.37 5.16
N PRO A 126 -3.00 -8.63 4.57
CA PRO A 126 -3.82 -7.66 5.30
C PRO A 126 -4.52 -8.29 6.52
N ARG A 127 -4.88 -9.55 6.43
CA ARG A 127 -5.52 -10.30 7.50
C ARG A 127 -4.59 -10.48 8.70
N GLN A 128 -3.34 -10.92 8.48
CA GLN A 128 -2.34 -11.00 9.54
C GLN A 128 -2.11 -9.62 10.20
N ALA A 129 -1.94 -8.59 9.38
CA ALA A 129 -1.74 -7.23 9.85
C ALA A 129 -2.95 -6.70 10.66
N TRP A 130 -4.17 -7.04 10.26
CA TRP A 130 -5.40 -6.71 10.96
C TRP A 130 -5.41 -7.31 12.37
N TRP A 131 -5.22 -8.62 12.46
CA TRP A 131 -5.30 -9.35 13.74
C TRP A 131 -4.19 -8.92 14.70
N VAL A 132 -2.95 -8.77 14.23
CA VAL A 132 -1.84 -8.29 15.05
C VAL A 132 -2.12 -6.90 15.63
N ALA A 133 -2.64 -5.98 14.83
CA ALA A 133 -2.96 -4.64 15.30
C ALA A 133 -4.11 -4.63 16.31
N LEU A 134 -5.15 -5.44 16.06
CA LEU A 134 -6.29 -5.57 16.96
C LEU A 134 -5.89 -6.17 18.31
N GLU A 135 -5.07 -7.20 18.30
CA GLU A 135 -4.53 -7.86 19.50
C GLU A 135 -3.66 -6.88 20.30
N ALA A 136 -2.82 -6.09 19.62
CA ALA A 136 -1.90 -5.17 20.28
C ALA A 136 -2.58 -3.95 20.90
N ALA A 137 -3.66 -3.41 20.32
CA ALA A 137 -4.24 -2.14 20.74
C ALA A 137 -5.77 -2.11 20.88
N GLY A 138 -6.47 -3.21 20.57
CA GLY A 138 -7.93 -3.27 20.64
C GLY A 138 -8.58 -2.15 19.82
N ASP A 139 -9.54 -1.43 20.38
CA ASP A 139 -10.24 -0.33 19.70
C ASP A 139 -9.33 0.81 19.26
N ARG A 140 -8.18 1.01 19.92
CA ARG A 140 -7.20 2.02 19.51
C ARG A 140 -6.51 1.71 18.18
N ALA A 141 -6.61 0.49 17.67
CA ALA A 141 -6.11 0.12 16.36
C ALA A 141 -7.02 0.65 15.22
N GLU A 142 -8.29 1.02 15.48
CA GLU A 142 -9.26 1.40 14.44
C GLU A 142 -8.72 2.43 13.44
N PRO A 143 -8.04 3.52 13.83
CA PRO A 143 -7.53 4.51 12.87
C PRO A 143 -6.56 3.90 11.86
N TRP A 144 -5.78 2.88 12.25
CA TRP A 144 -4.89 2.16 11.35
C TRP A 144 -5.63 1.08 10.56
N LEU A 145 -6.52 0.31 11.17
CA LEU A 145 -7.34 -0.70 10.48
C LEU A 145 -8.14 -0.10 9.32
N ARG A 146 -8.59 1.15 9.47
CA ARG A 146 -9.21 1.92 8.37
C ARG A 146 -8.28 2.09 7.15
N GLN A 147 -6.95 2.05 7.31
CA GLN A 147 -6.04 2.13 6.16
C GLN A 147 -6.03 0.82 5.36
N LEU A 148 -6.17 -0.33 6.02
CA LEU A 148 -6.40 -1.60 5.35
C LEU A 148 -7.75 -1.59 4.60
N ALA A 149 -8.78 -1.04 5.23
CA ALA A 149 -10.08 -0.86 4.56
C ALA A 149 -10.02 0.12 3.37
N TRP A 150 -9.14 1.15 3.41
CA TRP A 150 -8.89 1.99 2.24
C TRP A 150 -8.23 1.23 1.08
N ARG A 151 -7.32 0.32 1.39
CA ARG A 151 -6.74 -0.58 0.39
C ARG A 151 -7.83 -1.46 -0.25
N GLU A 152 -8.70 -2.04 0.57
CA GLU A 152 -9.84 -2.83 0.12
C GLU A 152 -10.79 -2.01 -0.74
N PHE A 153 -11.11 -0.79 -0.33
CA PHE A 153 -11.94 0.14 -1.10
C PHE A 153 -11.33 0.51 -2.45
N ALA A 154 -10.01 0.62 -2.56
CA ALA A 154 -9.34 0.87 -3.83
C ALA A 154 -9.53 -0.31 -4.81
N HIS A 155 -9.42 -1.57 -4.34
CA HIS A 155 -9.72 -2.75 -5.14
C HIS A 155 -11.21 -2.81 -5.52
N HIS A 156 -12.11 -2.49 -4.59
CA HIS A 156 -13.54 -2.40 -4.83
C HIS A 156 -13.87 -1.38 -5.93
N LEU A 157 -13.28 -0.18 -5.87
CA LEU A 157 -13.46 0.82 -6.93
C LEU A 157 -12.99 0.32 -8.29
N LEU A 158 -11.79 -0.26 -8.34
CA LEU A 158 -11.24 -0.77 -9.60
C LEU A 158 -12.10 -1.91 -10.17
N TRP A 159 -12.67 -2.74 -9.30
CA TRP A 159 -13.56 -3.83 -9.71
C TRP A 159 -14.87 -3.32 -10.34
N HIS A 160 -15.51 -2.33 -9.71
CA HIS A 160 -16.80 -1.81 -10.17
C HIS A 160 -16.67 -0.74 -11.26
N GLU A 161 -15.53 -0.06 -11.32
CA GLU A 161 -15.26 1.05 -12.23
C GLU A 161 -13.91 0.83 -12.97
N PRO A 162 -13.76 -0.26 -13.74
CA PRO A 162 -12.46 -0.61 -14.36
C PRO A 162 -11.96 0.46 -15.34
N ALA A 163 -12.86 1.28 -15.88
CA ALA A 163 -12.49 2.40 -16.75
C ALA A 163 -11.64 3.47 -16.05
N THR A 164 -11.57 3.46 -14.70
CA THR A 164 -10.74 4.40 -13.92
C THR A 164 -9.24 4.24 -14.12
N ILE A 165 -8.79 3.17 -14.78
CA ILE A 165 -7.41 3.00 -15.21
C ILE A 165 -7.02 4.05 -16.27
N GLU A 166 -7.98 4.45 -17.13
CA GLU A 166 -7.74 5.33 -18.27
C GLU A 166 -8.50 6.66 -18.18
N ARG A 167 -9.58 6.69 -17.42
CA ARG A 167 -10.50 7.83 -17.33
C ARG A 167 -10.77 8.22 -15.89
N PRO A 168 -11.04 9.51 -15.63
CA PRO A 168 -11.41 9.95 -14.27
C PRO A 168 -12.75 9.32 -13.85
N LEU A 169 -12.88 8.95 -12.58
CA LEU A 169 -14.12 8.43 -11.98
C LEU A 169 -15.31 9.39 -12.16
N ARG A 170 -15.04 10.69 -12.22
CA ARG A 170 -16.04 11.73 -12.48
C ARG A 170 -15.81 12.28 -13.88
N PRO A 171 -16.72 12.07 -14.86
CA PRO A 171 -16.54 12.49 -16.24
C PRO A 171 -16.28 14.00 -16.43
N ALA A 172 -16.74 14.84 -15.47
CA ALA A 172 -16.46 16.27 -15.52
C ALA A 172 -14.96 16.61 -15.54
N PHE A 173 -14.11 15.76 -15.03
CA PHE A 173 -12.66 15.95 -15.05
C PHE A 173 -11.98 15.52 -16.36
N GLU A 174 -12.70 14.91 -17.32
CA GLU A 174 -12.17 14.64 -18.65
C GLU A 174 -11.80 15.93 -19.41
N HIS A 175 -12.49 17.02 -19.09
CA HIS A 175 -12.29 18.32 -19.71
C HIS A 175 -11.44 19.28 -18.85
N PHE A 176 -10.66 18.73 -17.90
CA PHE A 176 -9.78 19.56 -17.08
C PHE A 176 -8.73 20.24 -17.99
N PRO A 177 -8.53 21.58 -17.88
CA PRO A 177 -7.64 22.31 -18.76
C PRO A 177 -6.16 22.10 -18.39
N TRP A 178 -5.63 20.92 -18.70
CA TRP A 178 -4.23 20.62 -18.49
C TRP A 178 -3.32 21.53 -19.31
N SER A 179 -2.29 22.07 -18.66
CA SER A 179 -1.23 22.86 -19.30
C SER A 179 0.12 22.18 -19.11
N PRO A 180 0.48 21.21 -19.95
CA PRO A 180 1.69 20.44 -19.78
C PRO A 180 2.94 21.30 -20.01
N ASP A 181 3.87 21.31 -19.05
CA ASP A 181 5.20 21.88 -19.14
C ASP A 181 6.25 20.81 -18.83
N PRO A 182 6.96 20.29 -19.85
CA PRO A 182 7.96 19.24 -19.64
C PRO A 182 9.15 19.67 -18.79
N ALA A 183 9.46 20.96 -18.69
CA ALA A 183 10.56 21.45 -17.86
C ALA A 183 10.16 21.46 -16.38
N LEU A 184 8.97 21.97 -16.09
CA LEU A 184 8.42 21.95 -14.71
C LEU A 184 8.15 20.52 -14.26
N GLN A 185 7.64 19.64 -15.11
CA GLN A 185 7.45 18.24 -14.80
C GLN A 185 8.76 17.54 -14.44
N ARG A 186 9.84 17.77 -15.19
CA ARG A 186 11.16 17.24 -14.87
C ARG A 186 11.71 17.79 -13.58
N ALA A 187 11.52 19.09 -13.30
CA ALA A 187 11.93 19.69 -12.02
C ALA A 187 11.20 19.03 -10.85
N TRP A 188 9.91 18.80 -10.98
CA TRP A 188 9.10 18.08 -10.00
C TRP A 188 9.59 16.64 -9.80
N GLN A 189 9.78 15.86 -10.88
CA GLN A 189 10.28 14.48 -10.81
C GLN A 189 11.63 14.37 -10.11
N ARG A 190 12.50 15.39 -10.24
CA ARG A 190 13.84 15.44 -9.64
C ARG A 190 13.87 16.06 -8.25
N GLY A 191 12.75 16.54 -7.73
CA GLY A 191 12.71 17.29 -6.47
C GLY A 191 13.53 18.60 -6.55
N GLN A 192 13.32 19.37 -7.59
CA GLN A 192 14.02 20.64 -7.91
C GLN A 192 13.01 21.76 -8.22
N THR A 193 11.87 21.75 -7.56
CA THR A 193 10.81 22.75 -7.74
C THR A 193 11.09 24.05 -6.99
N GLY A 194 11.98 24.03 -5.99
CA GLY A 194 12.20 25.12 -5.06
C GLY A 194 11.25 25.12 -3.85
N TYR A 195 10.27 24.22 -3.80
CA TYR A 195 9.38 24.03 -2.65
C TYR A 195 9.93 22.93 -1.76
N PRO A 196 10.45 23.25 -0.55
CA PRO A 196 11.23 22.29 0.24
C PRO A 196 10.52 20.98 0.56
N LEU A 197 9.22 21.03 0.88
CA LEU A 197 8.45 19.83 1.21
C LEU A 197 8.21 18.94 -0.01
N VAL A 198 7.94 19.54 -1.18
CA VAL A 198 7.76 18.81 -2.44
C VAL A 198 9.07 18.15 -2.84
N ASP A 199 10.15 18.92 -2.81
CA ASP A 199 11.48 18.45 -3.22
C ASP A 199 11.99 17.34 -2.29
N ALA A 200 11.83 17.50 -0.98
CA ALA A 200 12.19 16.47 -0.01
C ALA A 200 11.39 15.18 -0.23
N GLY A 201 10.08 15.29 -0.49
CA GLY A 201 9.23 14.14 -0.76
C GLY A 201 9.63 13.38 -2.02
N MET A 202 9.92 14.09 -3.11
CA MET A 202 10.34 13.47 -4.37
C MET A 202 11.72 12.82 -4.27
N ARG A 203 12.67 13.46 -3.56
CA ARG A 203 13.99 12.87 -3.31
C ARG A 203 13.92 11.66 -2.40
N GLN A 204 13.07 11.68 -1.35
CA GLN A 204 12.83 10.52 -0.50
C GLN A 204 12.26 9.36 -1.32
N LEU A 205 11.25 9.63 -2.16
CA LEU A 205 10.66 8.61 -3.03
C LEU A 205 11.70 7.98 -3.96
N TRP A 206 12.53 8.81 -4.58
CA TRP A 206 13.60 8.33 -5.47
C TRP A 206 14.61 7.46 -4.73
N HIS A 207 15.03 7.89 -3.53
CA HIS A 207 16.09 7.21 -2.78
C HIS A 207 15.60 5.93 -2.08
N THR A 208 14.39 5.95 -1.51
CA THR A 208 13.89 4.86 -0.66
C THR A 208 12.72 4.07 -1.26
N GLY A 209 12.16 4.54 -2.38
CA GLY A 209 10.92 3.97 -2.94
C GLY A 209 9.67 4.28 -2.13
N TRP A 210 9.76 5.09 -1.07
CA TRP A 210 8.66 5.39 -0.15
C TRP A 210 8.50 6.90 0.07
N MET A 211 7.24 7.31 0.28
CA MET A 211 6.90 8.68 0.63
C MET A 211 5.78 8.68 1.65
N HIS A 212 5.89 9.53 2.68
CA HIS A 212 4.84 9.71 3.67
C HIS A 212 3.51 10.15 3.02
N ASN A 213 2.38 9.59 3.47
CA ASN A 213 1.07 9.83 2.83
C ASN A 213 0.69 11.33 2.74
N ARG A 214 0.95 12.12 3.78
CA ARG A 214 0.66 13.56 3.75
C ARG A 214 1.54 14.32 2.76
N VAL A 215 2.80 13.94 2.67
CA VAL A 215 3.73 14.50 1.68
C VAL A 215 3.29 14.12 0.27
N ARG A 216 2.85 12.87 0.06
CA ARG A 216 2.32 12.41 -1.24
C ARG A 216 1.13 13.25 -1.70
N MET A 217 0.22 13.59 -0.79
CA MET A 217 -0.93 14.48 -1.11
C MET A 217 -0.45 15.86 -1.56
N VAL A 218 0.52 16.46 -0.86
CA VAL A 218 1.09 17.77 -1.21
C VAL A 218 1.81 17.70 -2.56
N VAL A 219 2.66 16.68 -2.74
CA VAL A 219 3.42 16.47 -3.99
C VAL A 219 2.51 16.24 -5.20
N ALA A 220 1.43 15.48 -5.03
CA ALA A 220 0.45 15.25 -6.10
C ALA A 220 -0.36 16.52 -6.41
N SER A 221 -0.83 17.25 -5.39
CA SER A 221 -1.58 18.49 -5.57
C SER A 221 -0.75 19.59 -6.20
N PHE A 222 0.58 19.50 -6.16
CA PHE A 222 1.48 20.47 -6.80
C PHE A 222 1.46 20.37 -8.33
N LEU A 223 1.00 19.24 -8.88
CA LEU A 223 0.89 19.02 -10.34
C LEU A 223 -0.39 19.59 -10.96
N VAL A 224 -1.38 20.03 -10.15
CA VAL A 224 -2.74 20.38 -10.60
C VAL A 224 -3.03 21.85 -10.44
#